data_d4b114848fa4f49d1d1d591f6b535a97
#
_entry.id   d4b114848fa4f49d1d1d591f6b535a97
#
_cell.length_a   1.000
_cell.length_b   1.000
_cell.length_c   1.000
_cell.angle_alpha   90.00
_cell.angle_beta   90.00
_cell.angle_gamma   90.00
#
_symmetry.space_group_name_H-M   'P 1'
#
loop_
_entity.id
_entity.type
_entity.pdbx_description
1 polymer ?
#
loop_
_entity_poly.entity_id
_entity_poly.type
_entity_poly.pdbx_seq_one_letter_code
_entity_poly.pdbx_strand_id
1 'polypeptide(L)'
;IIYGNPDKSTYWYLDCSAAAQNILLAAESLGLGAVWTAAYPDQKRVEAVNSALKVPSPYIPLCVIPIGYPSGNFVPKDKWDPTRVHFNLW
;
A
#
# COMPACT_ATOMS: atom_id res chain seq x y z
N ILE A 1 -1.28 -0.82 -8.99
CA ILE A 1 -0.28 0.19 -8.58
C ILE A 1 -0.99 1.46 -8.20
N ILE A 2 -0.52 2.12 -7.16
CA ILE A 2 -1.07 3.38 -6.68
C ILE A 2 -0.06 4.49 -6.90
N TYR A 3 -0.52 5.56 -7.52
CA TYR A 3 0.26 6.76 -7.81
C TYR A 3 -0.33 7.96 -7.11
N GLY A 4 0.51 8.87 -6.66
CA GLY A 4 0.11 10.17 -6.20
C GLY A 4 0.66 11.29 -7.08
N ASN A 5 0.02 12.44 -6.99
CA ASN A 5 0.48 13.66 -7.65
C ASN A 5 0.90 14.68 -6.58
N PRO A 6 2.21 14.90 -6.38
CA PRO A 6 2.71 15.83 -5.36
C PRO A 6 2.34 17.29 -5.63
N ASP A 7 2.05 17.65 -6.88
CA ASP A 7 1.62 19.01 -7.23
C ASP A 7 0.19 19.31 -6.78
N LYS A 8 -0.59 18.25 -6.53
CA LYS A 8 -2.01 18.36 -6.13
C LYS A 8 -2.22 18.23 -4.63
N SER A 9 -1.36 17.51 -3.92
CA SER A 9 -1.49 17.28 -2.48
C SER A 9 -0.11 17.10 -1.84
N THR A 10 0.17 17.89 -0.81
CA THR A 10 1.35 17.70 0.05
C THR A 10 1.30 16.34 0.76
N TYR A 11 0.11 15.83 1.02
CA TYR A 11 -0.12 14.57 1.72
C TYR A 11 -0.43 13.40 0.77
N TRP A 12 -0.08 13.51 -0.51
CA TRP A 12 -0.38 12.52 -1.53
C TRP A 12 -0.02 11.07 -1.10
N TYR A 13 1.09 10.89 -0.40
CA TYR A 13 1.52 9.57 0.06
C TYR A 13 0.66 9.01 1.18
N LEU A 14 0.05 9.85 2.02
CA LEU A 14 -0.91 9.42 3.03
C LEU A 14 -2.24 9.04 2.38
N ASP A 15 -2.72 9.84 1.44
CA ASP A 15 -3.95 9.56 0.68
C ASP A 15 -3.82 8.24 -0.08
N CYS A 16 -2.69 8.03 -0.74
CA CYS A 16 -2.37 6.79 -1.44
C CYS A 16 -2.23 5.61 -0.49
N SER A 17 -1.71 5.81 0.72
CA SER A 17 -1.60 4.76 1.75
C SER A 17 -2.97 4.32 2.24
N ALA A 18 -3.89 5.25 2.45
CA ALA A 18 -5.27 4.94 2.83
C ALA A 18 -5.97 4.14 1.72
N ALA A 19 -5.79 4.54 0.45
CA ALA A 19 -6.31 3.80 -0.70
C ALA A 19 -5.72 2.39 -0.80
N ALA A 20 -4.41 2.23 -0.56
CA ALA A 20 -3.74 0.94 -0.55
C ALA A 20 -4.33 0.01 0.51
N GLN A 21 -4.55 0.49 1.72
CA GLN A 21 -5.14 -0.30 2.80
C GLN A 21 -6.56 -0.74 2.46
N ASN A 22 -7.37 0.13 1.84
CA ASN A 22 -8.72 -0.25 1.39
C ASN A 22 -8.67 -1.36 0.33
N ILE A 23 -7.71 -1.33 -0.59
CA ILE A 23 -7.53 -2.39 -1.59
C ILE A 23 -7.17 -3.72 -0.92
N LEU A 24 -6.28 -3.72 0.08
CA LEU A 24 -5.92 -4.93 0.81
C LEU A 24 -7.13 -5.53 1.54
N LEU A 25 -7.93 -4.70 2.20
CA LEU A 25 -9.15 -5.15 2.88
C LEU A 25 -10.19 -5.69 1.88
N ALA A 26 -10.36 -5.03 0.74
CA ALA A 26 -11.26 -5.50 -0.31
C ALA A 26 -10.80 -6.85 -0.89
N ALA A 27 -9.50 -7.01 -1.15
CA ALA A 27 -8.95 -8.27 -1.62
C ALA A 27 -9.22 -9.41 -0.63
N GLU A 28 -8.96 -9.19 0.66
CA GLU A 28 -9.26 -10.16 1.72
C GLU A 28 -10.74 -10.53 1.77
N SER A 29 -11.64 -9.55 1.67
CA SER A 29 -13.10 -9.79 1.69
C SER A 29 -13.60 -10.62 0.50
N LEU A 30 -12.85 -10.63 -0.60
CA LEU A 30 -13.12 -11.40 -1.81
C LEU A 30 -12.40 -12.76 -1.84
N GLY A 31 -11.70 -13.14 -0.77
CA GLY A 31 -10.91 -14.36 -0.70
C GLY A 31 -9.64 -14.33 -1.56
N LEU A 32 -9.15 -13.14 -1.90
CA LEU A 32 -7.93 -12.94 -2.65
C LEU A 32 -6.75 -12.67 -1.71
N GLY A 33 -5.55 -13.09 -2.14
CA GLY A 33 -4.31 -12.68 -1.51
C GLY A 33 -3.79 -11.39 -2.11
N ALA A 34 -3.24 -10.51 -1.26
CA ALA A 34 -2.61 -9.27 -1.69
C ALA A 34 -1.47 -8.89 -0.74
N VAL A 35 -0.47 -8.17 -1.26
CA VAL A 35 0.62 -7.66 -0.42
C VAL A 35 1.04 -6.27 -0.87
N TRP A 36 1.29 -5.40 0.10
CA TRP A 36 1.83 -4.07 -0.15
C TRP A 36 3.34 -4.14 -0.36
N THR A 37 3.79 -3.82 -1.57
CA THR A 37 5.21 -3.68 -1.91
C THR A 37 5.51 -2.20 -2.15
N ALA A 38 6.18 -1.56 -1.20
CA ALA A 38 6.49 -0.13 -1.28
C ALA A 38 7.47 0.20 -2.41
N ALA A 39 7.17 1.25 -3.18
CA ALA A 39 8.10 1.90 -4.09
C ALA A 39 8.66 3.17 -3.44
N TYR A 40 7.83 4.17 -3.17
CA TYR A 40 8.23 5.38 -2.45
C TYR A 40 8.52 5.05 -0.96
N PRO A 41 9.53 5.67 -0.31
CA PRO A 41 10.41 6.74 -0.81
C PRO A 41 11.73 6.26 -1.45
N ASP A 42 11.89 4.98 -1.76
CA ASP A 42 13.10 4.44 -2.38
C ASP A 42 13.18 4.86 -3.85
N GLN A 43 14.10 5.76 -4.18
CA GLN A 43 14.23 6.31 -5.52
C GLN A 43 14.49 5.24 -6.59
N LYS A 44 15.27 4.20 -6.27
CA LYS A 44 15.56 3.12 -7.22
C LYS A 44 14.31 2.32 -7.55
N ARG A 45 13.46 2.07 -6.56
CA ARG A 45 12.18 1.36 -6.76
C ARG A 45 11.19 2.22 -7.53
N VAL A 46 11.11 3.52 -7.21
CA VAL A 46 10.29 4.48 -7.96
C VAL A 46 10.70 4.51 -9.44
N GLU A 47 11.99 4.62 -9.74
CA GLU A 47 12.52 4.61 -11.10
C GLU A 47 12.23 3.29 -11.83
N ALA A 48 12.39 2.16 -11.16
CA ALA A 48 12.08 0.86 -11.74
C ALA A 48 10.60 0.73 -12.13
N VAL A 49 9.68 1.16 -11.26
CA VAL A 49 8.24 1.16 -11.54
C VAL A 49 7.90 2.14 -12.66
N ASN A 50 8.45 3.36 -12.62
CA ASN A 50 8.23 4.38 -13.66
C ASN A 50 8.70 3.90 -15.04
N SER A 51 9.88 3.28 -15.10
CA SER A 51 10.44 2.76 -16.35
C SER A 51 9.62 1.60 -16.90
N ALA A 52 9.22 0.65 -16.06
CA ALA A 52 8.45 -0.52 -16.46
C ALA A 52 7.06 -0.16 -16.98
N LEU A 53 6.42 0.86 -16.42
CA LEU A 53 5.03 1.21 -16.69
C LEU A 53 4.87 2.55 -17.42
N LYS A 54 5.98 3.20 -17.75
CA LYS A 54 6.00 4.50 -18.46
C LYS A 54 5.12 5.55 -17.75
N VAL A 55 5.25 5.62 -16.42
CA VAL A 55 4.47 6.55 -15.59
C VAL A 55 4.89 7.98 -15.94
N PRO A 56 3.95 8.85 -16.36
CA PRO A 56 4.28 10.21 -16.73
C PRO A 56 4.53 11.08 -15.48
N SER A 57 5.41 12.08 -15.62
CA SER A 57 5.52 13.16 -14.63
C SER A 57 4.17 13.91 -14.54
N PRO A 58 3.75 14.39 -13.38
CA PRO A 58 4.44 14.41 -12.09
C PRO A 58 4.08 13.23 -11.16
N TYR A 59 3.47 12.17 -11.68
CA TYR A 59 3.02 11.07 -10.85
C TYR A 59 4.17 10.25 -10.27
N ILE A 60 4.04 9.92 -8.97
CA ILE A 60 5.01 9.13 -8.22
C ILE A 60 4.32 7.85 -7.72
N PRO A 61 4.86 6.65 -8.04
CA PRO A 61 4.30 5.41 -7.52
C PRO A 61 4.58 5.27 -6.02
N LEU A 62 3.52 5.12 -5.22
CA LEU A 62 3.64 4.82 -3.80
C LEU A 62 4.01 3.35 -3.60
N CYS A 63 3.24 2.48 -4.23
CA CYS A 63 3.37 1.03 -4.04
C CYS A 63 2.83 0.23 -5.23
N VAL A 64 3.28 -1.02 -5.28
CA VAL A 64 2.74 -2.07 -6.14
C VAL A 64 2.05 -3.10 -5.25
N ILE A 65 0.83 -3.48 -5.60
CA ILE A 65 0.04 -4.46 -4.87
C ILE A 65 -0.28 -5.61 -5.83
N PRO A 66 0.51 -6.70 -5.86
CA PRO A 66 0.10 -7.91 -6.55
C PRO A 66 -1.12 -8.50 -5.84
N ILE A 67 -2.12 -8.90 -6.65
CA ILE A 67 -3.36 -9.47 -6.17
C ILE A 67 -3.62 -10.76 -6.95
N GLY A 68 -4.00 -11.83 -6.26
CA GLY A 68 -4.29 -13.11 -6.89
C GLY A 68 -4.93 -14.11 -5.95
N TYR A 69 -5.25 -15.28 -6.46
CA TYR A 69 -5.76 -16.38 -5.64
C TYR A 69 -4.63 -16.95 -4.78
N PRO A 70 -4.85 -17.09 -3.43
CA PRO A 70 -3.83 -17.69 -2.57
C PRO A 70 -3.64 -19.17 -2.92
N SER A 71 -2.39 -19.64 -2.90
CA SER A 71 -2.02 -21.02 -3.21
C SER A 71 -2.11 -21.98 -2.02
N GLY A 72 -2.55 -21.50 -0.85
CA GLY A 72 -2.64 -22.30 0.36
C GLY A 72 -3.53 -21.65 1.42
N ASN A 73 -3.73 -22.38 2.52
CA ASN A 73 -4.45 -21.86 3.67
C ASN A 73 -3.51 -21.07 4.58
N PHE A 74 -3.81 -19.81 4.77
CA PHE A 74 -3.04 -18.94 5.67
C PHE A 74 -3.84 -18.73 6.96
N VAL A 75 -3.17 -18.94 8.08
CA VAL A 75 -3.75 -18.66 9.40
C VAL A 75 -3.56 -17.18 9.71
N PRO A 76 -4.64 -16.46 10.08
CA PRO A 76 -4.53 -15.07 10.52
C PRO A 76 -3.54 -14.94 11.68
N LYS A 77 -2.71 -13.92 11.64
CA LYS A 77 -1.79 -13.60 12.74
C LYS A 77 -2.52 -12.71 13.73
N ASP A 78 -2.58 -13.14 15.00
CA ASP A 78 -2.98 -12.24 16.07
C ASP A 78 -1.87 -11.19 16.29
N LYS A 79 -2.22 -9.95 15.98
CA LYS A 79 -1.33 -8.78 16.14
C LYS A 79 -1.85 -7.80 17.20
N TRP A 80 -2.94 -8.18 17.90
CA TRP A 80 -3.48 -7.34 18.93
C TRP A 80 -2.52 -7.26 20.13
N ASP A 81 -2.17 -6.05 20.50
CA ASP A 81 -1.29 -5.77 21.64
C ASP A 81 -1.94 -4.68 22.50
N PRO A 82 -2.59 -5.07 23.62
CA PRO A 82 -3.27 -4.11 24.47
C PRO A 82 -2.32 -3.11 25.13
N THR A 83 -1.02 -3.39 25.23
CA THR A 83 -0.04 -2.45 25.79
C THR A 83 0.19 -1.22 24.90
N ARG A 84 -0.24 -1.28 23.64
CA ARG A 84 -0.15 -0.18 22.66
C ARG A 84 -1.44 0.63 22.55
N VAL A 85 -2.44 0.29 23.39
CA VAL A 85 -3.73 0.99 23.37
C VAL A 85 -3.83 1.86 24.61
N HIS A 86 -3.93 3.16 24.41
CA HIS A 86 -4.03 4.15 25.47
C HIS A 86 -5.37 4.87 25.38
N PHE A 87 -6.04 5.05 26.50
CA PHE A 87 -7.34 5.73 26.58
C PHE A 87 -7.14 7.11 27.18
N ASN A 88 -7.47 8.16 26.42
CA ASN A 88 -7.43 9.58 26.78
C ASN A 88 -6.04 10.16 27.05
N LEU A 89 -5.15 9.45 27.73
CA LEU A 89 -3.79 9.87 28.05
C LEU A 89 -2.80 8.79 27.60
N TRP A 90 -1.59 9.23 27.28
CA TRP A 90 -0.49 8.33 26.93
C TRP A 90 0.06 7.60 28.15
#